data_ef1ae40e9ec4c83d207f9684868ce6dd
#
_entry.id   ef1ae40e9ec4c83d207f9684868ce6dd
#
_cell.length_a   1.000
_cell.length_b   1.000
_cell.length_c   1.000
_cell.angle_alpha   90.00
_cell.angle_beta   90.00
_cell.angle_gamma   90.00
#
_symmetry.space_group_name_H-M   'P 1'
#
loop_
_entity.id
_entity.type
_entity.pdbx_description
1 polymer ?
#
loop_
_entity_poly.entity_id
_entity_poly.type
_entity_poly.pdbx_seq_one_letter_code
_entity_poly.pdbx_strand_id
1 'polypeptide(L)'
;MKLPHLSLISFLLISGPVLALSTDLEQPAYINSATQQLDMQSNKATFIGEVTLKQGSININADKVIVTRNPKDGTIQEIEGYGDLATFSQLTDDGKTLYGEAKELYYKVVKDELIMIEKAMLSQDDSEIRSKKIRYKISDQKLIADGNQTGERVKTILQPQTIQE
;
A
#
# COMPACT_ATOMS: atom_id res chain seq x y z
N MET A 1 -14.70 16.17 64.35
CA MET A 1 -15.15 16.33 62.95
C MET A 1 -13.96 15.99 62.03
N LYS A 2 -13.95 14.78 61.39
CA LYS A 2 -12.85 14.32 60.54
C LYS A 2 -13.28 14.47 59.10
N LEU A 3 -12.55 15.26 58.30
CA LEU A 3 -12.76 15.38 56.85
C LEU A 3 -12.12 14.17 56.14
N PRO A 4 -12.80 13.54 55.16
CA PRO A 4 -12.18 12.52 54.34
C PRO A 4 -11.37 13.18 53.20
N HIS A 5 -10.14 12.71 53.03
CA HIS A 5 -9.28 13.06 51.88
C HIS A 5 -9.81 12.42 50.61
N LEU A 6 -10.26 13.23 49.67
CA LEU A 6 -10.67 12.84 48.33
C LEU A 6 -9.42 12.63 47.46
N SER A 7 -9.01 11.37 47.28
CA SER A 7 -7.88 11.01 46.41
C SER A 7 -8.32 11.09 44.95
N LEU A 8 -7.83 12.11 44.23
CA LEU A 8 -8.03 12.29 42.80
C LEU A 8 -7.08 11.38 42.04
N ILE A 9 -7.58 10.21 41.58
CA ILE A 9 -6.85 9.30 40.68
C ILE A 9 -6.82 9.91 39.29
N SER A 10 -5.69 10.51 38.93
CA SER A 10 -5.43 11.02 37.57
C SER A 10 -5.16 9.84 36.65
N PHE A 11 -6.13 9.53 35.77
CA PHE A 11 -6.01 8.50 34.75
C PHE A 11 -5.17 9.06 33.59
N LEU A 12 -3.88 8.72 33.57
CA LEU A 12 -2.96 9.10 32.50
C LEU A 12 -3.25 8.24 31.27
N LEU A 13 -3.97 8.80 30.28
CA LEU A 13 -4.15 8.17 28.97
C LEU A 13 -2.81 8.22 28.24
N ILE A 14 -2.08 7.10 28.24
CA ILE A 14 -0.91 6.90 27.40
C ILE A 14 -1.42 6.56 26.00
N SER A 15 -1.53 7.56 25.12
CA SER A 15 -1.69 7.35 23.69
C SER A 15 -0.32 6.93 23.12
N GLY A 16 -0.11 5.62 22.96
CA GLY A 16 1.05 5.11 22.24
C GLY A 16 0.98 5.46 20.76
N PRO A 17 2.11 5.62 20.06
CA PRO A 17 2.11 5.81 18.61
C PRO A 17 1.51 4.56 17.95
N VAL A 18 0.50 4.75 17.12
CA VAL A 18 -0.06 3.68 16.28
C VAL A 18 0.91 3.50 15.11
N LEU A 19 1.74 2.49 15.16
CA LEU A 19 2.61 2.07 14.05
C LEU A 19 1.76 1.25 13.07
N ALA A 20 1.13 1.90 12.09
CA ALA A 20 0.20 1.25 11.18
C ALA A 20 0.87 0.36 10.11
N LEU A 21 2.05 0.75 9.59
CA LEU A 21 2.69 0.08 8.45
C LEU A 21 3.33 -1.28 8.78
N SER A 22 3.94 -1.44 9.96
CA SER A 22 4.58 -2.70 10.33
C SER A 22 3.60 -3.82 10.61
N THR A 23 2.36 -3.50 10.98
CA THR A 23 1.33 -4.48 11.33
C THR A 23 0.62 -5.10 10.11
N ASP A 24 0.55 -4.42 8.98
CA ASP A 24 -0.13 -4.96 7.77
C ASP A 24 0.52 -6.25 7.28
N LEU A 25 1.85 -6.30 7.26
CA LEU A 25 2.61 -7.46 6.78
C LEU A 25 2.54 -8.68 7.72
N GLU A 26 2.16 -8.45 8.98
CA GLU A 26 1.94 -9.50 9.98
C GLU A 26 0.52 -10.11 9.88
N GLN A 27 -0.38 -9.43 9.15
CA GLN A 27 -1.75 -9.90 8.97
C GLN A 27 -1.82 -11.00 7.91
N PRO A 28 -2.79 -11.92 7.99
CA PRO A 28 -3.04 -12.88 6.92
C PRO A 28 -3.40 -12.19 5.60
N ALA A 29 -2.86 -12.69 4.49
CA ALA A 29 -3.26 -12.26 3.15
C ALA A 29 -4.45 -13.11 2.67
N TYR A 30 -5.55 -12.44 2.33
CA TYR A 30 -6.75 -13.03 1.76
C TYR A 30 -6.79 -12.74 0.27
N ILE A 31 -6.89 -13.78 -0.58
CA ILE A 31 -6.90 -13.63 -2.02
C ILE A 31 -8.09 -14.37 -2.60
N ASN A 32 -8.88 -13.68 -3.42
CA ASN A 32 -9.96 -14.25 -4.21
C ASN A 32 -9.63 -14.12 -5.69
N SER A 33 -9.96 -15.14 -6.48
CA SER A 33 -9.74 -15.17 -7.94
C SER A 33 -10.60 -16.24 -8.58
N ALA A 34 -10.82 -16.15 -9.87
CA ALA A 34 -11.50 -17.21 -10.63
C ALA A 34 -10.63 -18.47 -10.77
N THR A 35 -9.32 -18.30 -10.93
CA THR A 35 -8.35 -19.40 -11.08
C THR A 35 -7.09 -19.13 -10.28
N GLN A 36 -6.54 -20.20 -9.67
CA GLN A 36 -5.27 -20.11 -8.98
C GLN A 36 -4.35 -21.26 -9.42
N GLN A 37 -3.07 -20.94 -9.54
CA GLN A 37 -2.01 -21.89 -9.88
C GLN A 37 -0.86 -21.71 -8.87
N LEU A 38 -0.41 -22.82 -8.28
CA LEU A 38 0.70 -22.84 -7.33
C LEU A 38 1.88 -23.54 -7.98
N ASP A 39 3.02 -22.87 -8.04
CA ASP A 39 4.31 -23.43 -8.41
C ASP A 39 5.19 -23.53 -7.17
N MET A 40 5.31 -24.76 -6.67
CA MET A 40 6.07 -25.05 -5.44
C MET A 40 7.58 -24.98 -5.67
N GLN A 41 8.05 -25.10 -6.91
CA GLN A 41 9.50 -25.03 -7.21
C GLN A 41 9.99 -23.59 -7.24
N SER A 42 9.22 -22.70 -7.85
CA SER A 42 9.56 -21.27 -7.93
C SER A 42 9.04 -20.46 -6.73
N ASN A 43 8.29 -21.06 -5.80
CA ASN A 43 7.62 -20.40 -4.69
C ASN A 43 6.68 -19.26 -5.15
N LYS A 44 6.04 -19.43 -6.30
CA LYS A 44 5.09 -18.48 -6.88
C LYS A 44 3.67 -19.01 -6.86
N ALA A 45 2.74 -18.12 -6.53
CA ALA A 45 1.31 -18.36 -6.70
C ALA A 45 0.77 -17.35 -7.71
N THR A 46 0.06 -17.82 -8.74
CA THR A 46 -0.57 -17.00 -9.76
C THR A 46 -2.08 -17.08 -9.62
N PHE A 47 -2.73 -15.94 -9.55
CA PHE A 47 -4.16 -15.76 -9.44
C PHE A 47 -4.67 -15.02 -10.67
N ILE A 48 -5.78 -15.47 -11.26
CA ILE A 48 -6.31 -14.92 -12.52
C ILE A 48 -7.82 -14.76 -12.41
N GLY A 49 -8.31 -13.64 -12.93
CA GLY A 49 -9.74 -13.30 -13.06
C GLY A 49 -10.28 -12.57 -11.83
N GLU A 50 -10.52 -11.27 -12.00
CA GLU A 50 -11.08 -10.36 -10.98
C GLU A 50 -10.43 -10.55 -9.60
N VAL A 51 -9.09 -10.54 -9.57
CA VAL A 51 -8.33 -10.84 -8.37
C VAL A 51 -8.46 -9.71 -7.36
N THR A 52 -8.80 -10.07 -6.13
CA THR A 52 -8.74 -9.17 -4.97
C THR A 52 -7.79 -9.75 -3.95
N LEU A 53 -6.79 -8.97 -3.51
CA LEU A 53 -5.88 -9.30 -2.43
C LEU A 53 -6.05 -8.28 -1.31
N LYS A 54 -6.21 -8.77 -0.09
CA LYS A 54 -6.28 -7.94 1.12
C LYS A 54 -5.34 -8.47 2.18
N GLN A 55 -4.48 -7.59 2.71
CA GLN A 55 -3.58 -7.89 3.82
C GLN A 55 -3.49 -6.66 4.75
N GLY A 56 -4.13 -6.74 5.92
CA GLY A 56 -4.27 -5.57 6.78
C GLY A 56 -5.02 -4.43 6.07
N SER A 57 -4.40 -3.26 5.95
CA SER A 57 -4.92 -2.10 5.21
C SER A 57 -4.59 -2.14 3.71
N ILE A 58 -3.66 -3.02 3.29
CA ILE A 58 -3.27 -3.18 1.89
C ILE A 58 -4.40 -3.86 1.12
N ASN A 59 -4.82 -3.25 0.01
CA ASN A 59 -5.76 -3.83 -0.94
C ASN A 59 -5.18 -3.71 -2.35
N ILE A 60 -5.24 -4.81 -3.11
CA ILE A 60 -4.83 -4.86 -4.52
C ILE A 60 -5.98 -5.50 -5.31
N ASN A 61 -6.39 -4.85 -6.40
CA ASN A 61 -7.33 -5.44 -7.36
C ASN A 61 -6.67 -5.44 -8.74
N ALA A 62 -6.80 -6.56 -9.46
CA ALA A 62 -6.16 -6.74 -10.75
C ALA A 62 -6.82 -7.88 -11.55
N ASP A 63 -6.56 -7.98 -12.85
CA ASP A 63 -6.98 -9.12 -13.66
C ASP A 63 -6.12 -10.35 -13.36
N LYS A 64 -4.86 -10.12 -13.00
CA LYS A 64 -3.89 -11.15 -12.64
C LYS A 64 -3.00 -10.65 -11.51
N VAL A 65 -2.76 -11.51 -10.52
CA VAL A 65 -1.79 -11.27 -9.44
C VAL A 65 -0.81 -12.43 -9.36
N ILE A 66 0.48 -12.12 -9.17
CA ILE A 66 1.51 -13.10 -8.87
C ILE A 66 2.10 -12.76 -7.50
N VAL A 67 2.09 -13.72 -6.60
CA VAL A 67 2.70 -13.60 -5.28
C VAL A 67 3.95 -14.46 -5.23
N THR A 68 5.09 -13.84 -4.97
CA THR A 68 6.38 -14.53 -4.77
C THR A 68 6.68 -14.58 -3.28
N ARG A 69 6.99 -15.77 -2.78
CA ARG A 69 7.29 -16.02 -1.36
C ARG A 69 8.76 -16.39 -1.16
N ASN A 70 9.26 -16.08 0.01
CA ASN A 70 10.58 -16.54 0.46
C ASN A 70 10.53 -18.07 0.67
N PRO A 71 11.42 -18.86 0.04
CA PRO A 71 11.43 -20.31 0.18
C PRO A 71 11.81 -20.79 1.59
N LYS A 72 12.45 -19.94 2.42
CA LYS A 72 12.92 -20.33 3.76
C LYS A 72 11.83 -20.22 4.82
N ASP A 73 11.02 -19.17 4.78
CA ASP A 73 10.05 -18.85 5.84
C ASP A 73 8.61 -18.65 5.33
N GLY A 74 8.40 -18.67 4.00
CA GLY A 74 7.08 -18.52 3.38
C GLY A 74 6.55 -17.09 3.37
N THR A 75 7.29 -16.10 3.85
CA THR A 75 6.88 -14.69 3.84
C THR A 75 6.74 -14.15 2.42
N ILE A 76 5.82 -13.21 2.21
CA ILE A 76 5.63 -12.57 0.91
C ILE A 76 6.80 -11.63 0.66
N GLN A 77 7.47 -11.79 -0.49
CA GLN A 77 8.57 -10.93 -0.92
C GLN A 77 8.13 -9.89 -1.93
N GLU A 78 7.26 -10.27 -2.86
CA GLU A 78 6.79 -9.43 -3.94
C GLU A 78 5.37 -9.80 -4.35
N ILE A 79 4.57 -8.80 -4.65
CA ILE A 79 3.25 -8.94 -5.25
C ILE A 79 3.26 -8.15 -6.56
N GLU A 80 2.96 -8.84 -7.66
CA GLU A 80 2.83 -8.26 -8.99
C GLU A 80 1.36 -8.24 -9.38
N GLY A 81 0.83 -7.11 -9.81
CA GLY A 81 -0.54 -6.95 -10.27
C GLY A 81 -0.59 -6.46 -11.72
N TYR A 82 -1.45 -7.04 -12.55
CA TYR A 82 -1.60 -6.72 -13.96
C TYR A 82 -3.08 -6.54 -14.29
N GLY A 83 -3.42 -5.48 -15.02
CA GLY A 83 -4.79 -5.20 -15.42
C GLY A 83 -4.93 -3.96 -16.31
N ASP A 84 -6.14 -3.66 -16.69
CA ASP A 84 -6.45 -2.44 -17.46
C ASP A 84 -7.29 -1.42 -16.65
N LEU A 85 -6.96 -1.14 -15.45
CA LEU A 85 -5.93 -0.79 -14.53
C LEU A 85 -5.93 -1.72 -13.30
N ALA A 86 -4.76 -2.15 -12.84
CA ALA A 86 -4.62 -2.71 -11.51
C ALA A 86 -4.57 -1.57 -10.48
N THR A 87 -5.13 -1.78 -9.27
CA THR A 87 -5.19 -0.79 -8.21
C THR A 87 -4.50 -1.26 -6.93
N PHE A 88 -3.94 -0.32 -6.20
CA PHE A 88 -3.33 -0.50 -4.89
C PHE A 88 -3.89 0.53 -3.93
N SER A 89 -4.18 0.15 -2.69
CA SER A 89 -4.41 1.10 -1.62
C SER A 89 -3.85 0.61 -0.29
N GLN A 90 -3.45 1.54 0.56
CA GLN A 90 -2.93 1.28 1.90
C GLN A 90 -3.16 2.50 2.79
N LEU A 91 -3.38 2.28 4.09
CA LEU A 91 -3.34 3.36 5.07
C LEU A 91 -1.89 3.70 5.39
N THR A 92 -1.58 4.98 5.42
CA THR A 92 -0.30 5.52 5.88
C THR A 92 -0.32 5.72 7.40
N ASP A 93 0.86 5.92 8.02
CA ASP A 93 1.00 6.08 9.49
C ASP A 93 0.21 7.29 10.04
N ASP A 94 -0.02 8.31 9.21
CA ASP A 94 -0.84 9.48 9.54
C ASP A 94 -2.36 9.26 9.29
N GLY A 95 -2.77 8.01 9.01
CA GLY A 95 -4.16 7.61 8.84
C GLY A 95 -4.80 8.01 7.51
N LYS A 96 -3.99 8.44 6.54
CA LYS A 96 -4.46 8.79 5.21
C LYS A 96 -4.44 7.56 4.30
N THR A 97 -5.28 7.58 3.26
CA THR A 97 -5.25 6.54 2.25
C THR A 97 -4.31 6.93 1.12
N LEU A 98 -3.28 6.12 0.91
CA LEU A 98 -2.51 6.13 -0.32
C LEU A 98 -3.24 5.26 -1.33
N TYR A 99 -3.49 5.79 -2.53
CA TYR A 99 -4.12 5.05 -3.62
C TYR A 99 -3.27 5.15 -4.87
N GLY A 100 -3.10 4.04 -5.58
CA GLY A 100 -2.36 3.95 -6.83
C GLY A 100 -3.10 3.12 -7.86
N GLU A 101 -2.91 3.45 -9.13
CA GLU A 101 -3.39 2.66 -10.26
C GLU A 101 -2.37 2.66 -11.40
N ALA A 102 -2.25 1.55 -12.11
CA ALA A 102 -1.43 1.39 -13.30
C ALA A 102 -1.81 0.11 -14.06
N LYS A 103 -1.28 -0.08 -15.26
CA LYS A 103 -1.40 -1.38 -15.93
C LYS A 103 -0.59 -2.47 -15.26
N GLU A 104 0.55 -2.11 -14.67
CA GLU A 104 1.43 -3.01 -13.93
C GLU A 104 1.78 -2.41 -12.57
N LEU A 105 1.58 -3.19 -11.53
CA LEU A 105 1.92 -2.87 -10.15
C LEU A 105 2.93 -3.89 -9.65
N TYR A 106 3.99 -3.41 -8.98
CA TYR A 106 4.97 -4.24 -8.29
C TYR A 106 5.12 -3.73 -6.88
N TYR A 107 4.61 -4.46 -5.90
CA TYR A 107 4.84 -4.17 -4.49
C TYR A 107 5.96 -5.08 -3.96
N LYS A 108 7.15 -4.50 -3.80
CA LYS A 108 8.34 -5.16 -3.26
C LYS A 108 8.36 -5.03 -1.75
N VAL A 109 7.77 -6.01 -1.08
CA VAL A 109 7.55 -6.01 0.37
C VAL A 109 8.85 -5.79 1.15
N VAL A 110 9.90 -6.55 0.83
CA VAL A 110 11.20 -6.44 1.52
C VAL A 110 11.85 -5.06 1.38
N LYS A 111 11.58 -4.38 0.26
CA LYS A 111 12.12 -3.04 -0.03
C LYS A 111 11.16 -1.94 0.38
N ASP A 112 9.95 -2.30 0.76
CA ASP A 112 8.86 -1.38 1.06
C ASP A 112 8.65 -0.36 -0.08
N GLU A 113 8.64 -0.88 -1.33
CA GLU A 113 8.62 -0.08 -2.55
C GLU A 113 7.46 -0.50 -3.44
N LEU A 114 6.62 0.47 -3.82
CA LEU A 114 5.60 0.33 -4.84
C LEU A 114 6.11 0.91 -6.15
N ILE A 115 6.09 0.11 -7.22
CA ILE A 115 6.43 0.53 -8.58
C ILE A 115 5.19 0.37 -9.45
N MET A 116 4.81 1.42 -10.14
CA MET A 116 3.66 1.48 -11.03
C MET A 116 4.14 1.83 -12.44
N ILE A 117 3.70 1.08 -13.44
CA ILE A 117 4.17 1.21 -14.82
C ILE A 117 2.98 1.24 -15.76
N GLU A 118 3.03 2.15 -16.72
CA GLU A 118 2.01 2.48 -17.72
C GLU A 118 0.69 2.98 -17.14
N LYS A 119 0.32 4.19 -17.53
CA LYS A 119 -0.83 4.93 -17.00
C LYS A 119 -0.77 5.06 -15.47
N ALA A 120 0.44 5.17 -14.93
CA ALA A 120 0.63 5.22 -13.49
C ALA A 120 0.04 6.49 -12.89
N MET A 121 -0.74 6.32 -11.82
CA MET A 121 -1.27 7.40 -11.00
C MET A 121 -1.08 7.04 -9.53
N LEU A 122 -0.68 8.00 -8.73
CA LEU A 122 -0.62 7.91 -7.27
C LEU A 122 -1.32 9.11 -6.68
N SER A 123 -2.21 8.89 -5.72
CA SER A 123 -2.91 9.93 -5.00
C SER A 123 -2.90 9.71 -3.50
N GLN A 124 -2.90 10.82 -2.77
CA GLN A 124 -3.10 10.85 -1.33
C GLN A 124 -3.88 12.14 -1.03
N ASP A 125 -4.99 12.01 -0.30
CA ASP A 125 -5.97 13.07 -0.17
C ASP A 125 -6.43 13.56 -1.57
N ASP A 126 -6.44 14.87 -1.81
CA ASP A 126 -6.80 15.47 -3.09
C ASP A 126 -5.60 15.76 -4.00
N SER A 127 -4.40 15.31 -3.61
CA SER A 127 -3.18 15.46 -4.41
C SER A 127 -2.97 14.24 -5.28
N GLU A 128 -2.56 14.46 -6.53
CA GLU A 128 -2.42 13.42 -7.53
C GLU A 128 -1.19 13.63 -8.41
N ILE A 129 -0.49 12.54 -8.72
CA ILE A 129 0.62 12.50 -9.67
C ILE A 129 0.33 11.45 -10.74
N ARG A 130 0.44 11.83 -12.01
CA ARG A 130 0.32 10.93 -13.17
C ARG A 130 1.59 10.92 -13.98
N SER A 131 2.03 9.71 -14.36
CA SER A 131 3.25 9.51 -15.12
C SER A 131 3.24 8.16 -15.85
N LYS A 132 4.22 7.94 -16.72
CA LYS A 132 4.44 6.61 -17.30
C LYS A 132 4.94 5.61 -16.26
N LYS A 133 5.79 6.06 -15.33
CA LYS A 133 6.34 5.23 -14.25
C LYS A 133 6.42 6.03 -12.97
N ILE A 134 5.95 5.45 -11.89
CA ILE A 134 6.06 5.99 -10.53
C ILE A 134 6.73 4.94 -9.65
N ARG A 135 7.70 5.37 -8.85
CA ARG A 135 8.30 4.60 -7.76
C ARG A 135 8.03 5.32 -6.46
N TYR A 136 7.45 4.64 -5.51
CA TYR A 136 7.13 5.17 -4.21
C TYR A 136 7.73 4.30 -3.11
N LYS A 137 8.60 4.88 -2.32
CA LYS A 137 9.17 4.29 -1.12
C LYS A 137 8.25 4.63 0.05
N ILE A 138 7.50 3.65 0.54
CA ILE A 138 6.39 3.88 1.46
C ILE A 138 6.88 4.41 2.80
N SER A 139 7.86 3.74 3.45
CA SER A 139 8.43 4.15 4.73
C SER A 139 9.08 5.53 4.71
N ASP A 140 9.72 5.89 3.60
CA ASP A 140 10.42 7.16 3.45
C ASP A 140 9.51 8.29 2.96
N GLN A 141 8.29 7.95 2.52
CA GLN A 141 7.33 8.83 1.84
C GLN A 141 7.97 9.57 0.64
N LYS A 142 8.90 8.88 -0.07
CA LYS A 142 9.61 9.42 -1.22
C LYS A 142 9.05 8.88 -2.51
N LEU A 143 8.70 9.81 -3.40
CA LEU A 143 8.17 9.51 -4.72
C LEU A 143 9.13 10.00 -5.80
N ILE A 144 9.33 9.15 -6.82
CA ILE A 144 10.00 9.49 -8.07
C ILE A 144 9.04 9.12 -9.20
N ALA A 145 8.67 10.12 -10.01
CA ALA A 145 7.83 9.94 -11.19
C ALA A 145 8.67 10.23 -12.44
N ASP A 146 8.70 9.26 -13.35
CA ASP A 146 9.47 9.34 -14.58
C ASP A 146 8.50 9.43 -15.78
N GLY A 147 8.56 10.51 -16.56
CA GLY A 147 7.98 10.59 -17.91
C GLY A 147 8.74 9.68 -18.87
N ASN A 148 8.31 9.61 -20.12
CA ASN A 148 9.08 8.90 -21.14
C ASN A 148 10.00 9.85 -21.92
N GLN A 149 11.01 9.28 -22.58
CA GLN A 149 11.94 10.05 -23.44
C GLN A 149 11.26 10.60 -24.72
N THR A 150 10.04 10.18 -25.03
CA THR A 150 9.29 10.54 -26.24
C THR A 150 8.26 11.66 -26.01
N GLY A 151 8.31 12.36 -24.85
CA GLY A 151 7.52 13.57 -24.61
C GLY A 151 6.36 13.45 -23.64
N GLU A 152 6.09 12.27 -23.08
CA GLU A 152 5.10 12.14 -22.01
C GLU A 152 5.65 12.72 -20.71
N ARG A 153 4.98 13.76 -20.20
CA ARG A 153 5.43 14.53 -19.03
C ARG A 153 4.74 14.05 -17.76
N VAL A 154 5.42 14.20 -16.63
CA VAL A 154 4.80 14.03 -15.31
C VAL A 154 3.77 15.16 -15.12
N LYS A 155 2.56 14.80 -14.70
CA LYS A 155 1.51 15.76 -14.33
C LYS A 155 1.29 15.65 -12.83
N THR A 156 1.28 16.77 -12.14
CA THR A 156 1.05 16.83 -10.69
C THR A 156 -0.05 17.84 -10.39
N ILE A 157 -1.00 17.44 -9.56
CA ILE A 157 -2.03 18.29 -8.97
C ILE A 157 -1.76 18.30 -7.47
N LEU A 158 -1.54 19.49 -6.91
CA LEU A 158 -1.38 19.70 -5.48
C LEU A 158 -2.56 20.52 -4.97
N GLN A 159 -3.30 19.98 -4.04
CA GLN A 159 -4.36 20.73 -3.36
C GLN A 159 -3.78 21.46 -2.15
N PRO A 160 -4.05 22.76 -1.97
CA PRO A 160 -3.66 23.45 -0.75
C PRO A 160 -4.44 22.85 0.44
N GLN A 161 -3.74 22.55 1.50
CA GLN A 161 -4.40 22.13 2.75
C GLN A 161 -5.16 23.34 3.31
N THR A 162 -6.47 23.23 3.43
CA THR A 162 -7.29 24.20 4.16
C THR A 162 -6.98 24.03 5.65
N ILE A 163 -6.25 24.96 6.24
CA ILE A 163 -6.11 25.03 7.70
C ILE A 163 -7.51 25.43 8.22
N GLN A 164 -8.23 24.48 8.82
CA GLN A 164 -9.42 24.81 9.61
C GLN A 164 -8.91 25.42 10.92
N GLU A 165 -9.14 26.72 11.10
CA GLU A 165 -8.98 27.42 12.37
C GLU A 165 -10.07 27.00 13.36
#